data_1409e9b222d32e37cbf99491374f309b
#
_entry.id   1409e9b222d32e37cbf99491374f309b
#
_cell.length_a   1.000
_cell.length_b   1.000
_cell.length_c   1.000
_cell.angle_alpha   90.00
_cell.angle_beta   90.00
_cell.angle_gamma   90.00
#
_symmetry.space_group_name_H-M   'P 1'
#
loop_
_entity.id
_entity.type
_entity.pdbx_description
1 polymer ?
#
loop_
_entity_poly.entity_id
_entity_poly.type
_entity_poly.pdbx_seq_one_letter_code
_entity_poly.pdbx_strand_id
1 'polypeptide(L)'
;MALNKRFNHWIDFRHALSVIMSTVGLLAAGSAAADVSPNDFQGSDVQRINQAIEVAAARGEPVVIPRINQSADGERDVWLLDTAILVRNDTYLELQNCHLKLTDRSRDNMIRSANCGMGITDIQPLSNVTIVGRGRVILEGADRPRATGDSAKGLGKRTYGTDAGVAGESQTGDWRNIGILLAYVDHFRIENVLIRDAHCWAISLERCRHGIIRDIEFSADEGKEVSGQREIFLNQDGLDLRQGCQDIDIANITGHTGDDLVALTNIANASQTSGSPDSTMVSTPNNRGGGQDDISNITIRNVRGYTAGGHHLVRLLNASGLEIHDVILDGLIDTSTGRAAKAAVKIGDSNPVWGGVTPLGDTYRIVINNVISRAQHTVLIGGSLAESSISNVIKYEATGEPITYSSGPQFVRNLMIENIKTMSIAPAHP
;
A
#
# COMPACT_ATOMS: atom_id res chain seq x y z
N MET A 1 68.94 -9.33 -22.77
CA MET A 1 69.15 -10.70 -23.27
C MET A 1 67.78 -11.15 -23.73
N ALA A 2 67.39 -10.96 -24.96
CA ALA A 2 67.44 -11.91 -26.09
C ALA A 2 66.39 -13.01 -25.90
N LEU A 3 65.50 -13.36 -26.78
CA LEU A 3 65.17 -13.13 -28.19
C LEU A 3 63.80 -13.76 -28.47
N ASN A 4 62.98 -13.06 -29.23
CA ASN A 4 62.23 -13.45 -30.41
C ASN A 4 62.05 -14.92 -30.76
N LYS A 5 60.81 -15.35 -31.11
CA LYS A 5 60.53 -15.76 -32.51
C LYS A 5 59.00 -15.98 -32.74
N ARG A 6 58.52 -15.37 -33.78
CA ARG A 6 57.28 -15.61 -34.54
C ARG A 6 57.29 -16.98 -35.20
N PHE A 7 56.12 -17.56 -35.44
CA PHE A 7 55.85 -18.26 -36.73
C PHE A 7 54.31 -18.26 -37.02
N ASN A 8 53.99 -17.67 -38.15
CA ASN A 8 52.70 -17.81 -38.87
C ASN A 8 52.68 -19.19 -39.57
N HIS A 9 51.54 -19.80 -39.65
CA HIS A 9 51.20 -20.62 -40.82
C HIS A 9 49.70 -20.57 -41.09
N TRP A 10 49.42 -19.99 -42.26
CA TRP A 10 48.15 -20.18 -43.01
C TRP A 10 48.20 -21.55 -43.66
N ILE A 11 47.07 -22.33 -43.62
CA ILE A 11 46.73 -23.29 -44.64
C ILE A 11 45.21 -23.26 -44.85
N ASP A 12 44.84 -22.94 -46.07
CA ASP A 12 43.55 -22.96 -46.73
C ASP A 12 43.34 -24.37 -47.24
N PHE A 13 42.16 -24.99 -47.02
CA PHE A 13 41.69 -26.10 -47.87
C PHE A 13 40.16 -26.15 -47.88
N ARG A 14 39.64 -25.84 -49.03
CA ARG A 14 38.26 -26.13 -49.47
C ARG A 14 38.15 -27.61 -49.82
N HIS A 15 37.02 -28.23 -49.56
CA HIS A 15 36.11 -29.04 -50.38
C HIS A 15 35.32 -30.08 -49.58
N ALA A 16 34.02 -29.83 -49.57
CA ALA A 16 32.91 -30.74 -49.94
C ALA A 16 32.70 -32.02 -49.11
N LEU A 17 31.56 -32.09 -48.46
CA LEU A 17 30.54 -33.11 -48.79
C LEU A 17 29.19 -32.76 -48.11
N SER A 18 28.18 -32.56 -48.95
CA SER A 18 26.79 -32.45 -48.57
C SER A 18 26.29 -33.80 -48.02
N VAL A 19 25.83 -33.80 -46.74
CA VAL A 19 24.91 -34.83 -46.27
C VAL A 19 23.67 -34.09 -45.75
N ILE A 20 22.61 -34.20 -46.56
CA ILE A 20 21.27 -33.76 -46.18
C ILE A 20 20.75 -34.75 -45.15
N MET A 21 20.80 -34.41 -43.86
CA MET A 21 19.97 -35.04 -42.86
C MET A 21 18.74 -34.16 -42.64
N SER A 22 17.62 -34.57 -43.20
CA SER A 22 16.28 -34.05 -42.90
C SER A 22 15.96 -34.44 -41.46
N THR A 23 16.30 -33.59 -40.53
CA THR A 23 15.70 -33.62 -39.17
C THR A 23 14.32 -33.00 -39.30
N VAL A 24 13.31 -33.81 -39.31
CA VAL A 24 11.93 -33.42 -39.00
C VAL A 24 11.96 -32.92 -37.56
N GLY A 25 12.15 -31.62 -37.40
CA GLY A 25 11.93 -30.95 -36.12
C GLY A 25 10.44 -31.04 -35.80
N LEU A 26 10.06 -31.95 -34.90
CA LEU A 26 8.80 -31.83 -34.20
C LEU A 26 8.89 -30.50 -33.42
N LEU A 27 8.34 -29.44 -33.98
CA LEU A 27 7.90 -28.29 -33.25
C LEU A 27 6.80 -28.83 -32.31
N ALA A 28 7.16 -29.19 -31.09
CA ALA A 28 6.22 -29.21 -30.00
C ALA A 28 5.70 -27.75 -29.87
N ALA A 29 4.56 -27.50 -30.53
CA ALA A 29 3.76 -26.34 -30.17
C ALA A 29 3.42 -26.54 -28.69
N GLY A 30 4.21 -25.94 -27.81
CA GLY A 30 3.81 -25.77 -26.43
C GLY A 30 2.47 -25.07 -26.50
N SER A 31 1.39 -25.75 -26.19
CA SER A 31 0.13 -25.12 -25.92
C SER A 31 0.46 -24.13 -24.78
N ALA A 32 0.35 -22.83 -25.04
CA ALA A 32 0.34 -21.88 -23.97
C ALA A 32 -0.72 -22.41 -23.00
N ALA A 33 -0.31 -22.76 -21.80
CA ALA A 33 -1.24 -23.19 -20.76
C ALA A 33 -2.28 -22.07 -20.65
N ALA A 34 -3.55 -22.41 -20.73
CA ALA A 34 -4.60 -21.43 -20.64
C ALA A 34 -4.60 -20.89 -19.21
N ASP A 35 -4.62 -19.57 -19.07
CA ASP A 35 -4.70 -18.89 -17.78
C ASP A 35 -5.84 -19.50 -16.95
N VAL A 36 -5.62 -19.64 -15.63
CA VAL A 36 -6.66 -20.16 -14.74
C VAL A 36 -7.68 -19.05 -14.46
N SER A 37 -8.92 -19.24 -14.87
CA SER A 37 -9.99 -18.25 -14.69
C SER A 37 -10.98 -18.69 -13.61
N PRO A 38 -11.45 -17.75 -12.74
CA PRO A 38 -12.54 -18.06 -11.81
C PRO A 38 -13.84 -18.48 -12.50
N ASN A 39 -14.03 -18.17 -13.78
CA ASN A 39 -15.18 -18.61 -14.54
C ASN A 39 -15.20 -20.13 -14.84
N ASP A 40 -14.08 -20.82 -14.61
CA ASP A 40 -13.98 -22.28 -14.76
C ASP A 40 -14.47 -23.06 -13.53
N PHE A 41 -14.85 -22.33 -12.45
CA PHE A 41 -15.21 -22.92 -11.17
C PHE A 41 -16.65 -22.63 -10.77
N GLN A 42 -17.16 -23.35 -9.75
CA GLN A 42 -18.51 -23.22 -9.24
C GLN A 42 -18.53 -22.62 -7.82
N GLY A 43 -19.61 -21.96 -7.46
CA GLY A 43 -19.81 -21.36 -6.14
C GLY A 43 -20.00 -19.85 -6.19
N SER A 44 -19.88 -19.19 -5.03
CA SER A 44 -19.88 -17.72 -4.97
C SER A 44 -18.65 -17.15 -5.69
N ASP A 45 -18.69 -15.86 -6.00
CA ASP A 45 -17.58 -15.20 -6.71
C ASP A 45 -16.24 -15.41 -5.98
N VAL A 46 -16.22 -15.23 -4.68
CA VAL A 46 -15.00 -15.43 -3.88
C VAL A 46 -14.57 -16.88 -3.82
N GLN A 47 -15.52 -17.81 -3.71
CA GLN A 47 -15.19 -19.25 -3.74
C GLN A 47 -14.51 -19.63 -5.05
N ARG A 48 -15.04 -19.16 -6.17
CA ARG A 48 -14.47 -19.43 -7.52
C ARG A 48 -13.08 -18.81 -7.67
N ILE A 49 -12.90 -17.56 -7.21
CA ILE A 49 -11.60 -16.89 -7.23
C ILE A 49 -10.58 -17.63 -6.37
N ASN A 50 -10.94 -18.02 -5.16
CA ASN A 50 -10.02 -18.72 -4.25
C ASN A 50 -9.68 -20.13 -4.77
N GLN A 51 -10.62 -20.85 -5.39
CA GLN A 51 -10.35 -22.11 -6.08
C GLN A 51 -9.38 -21.94 -7.24
N ALA A 52 -9.58 -20.90 -8.06
CA ALA A 52 -8.67 -20.56 -9.15
C ALA A 52 -7.24 -20.29 -8.62
N ILE A 53 -7.10 -19.54 -7.52
CA ILE A 53 -5.79 -19.27 -6.89
C ILE A 53 -5.12 -20.57 -6.41
N GLU A 54 -5.86 -21.49 -5.79
CA GLU A 54 -5.32 -22.76 -5.33
C GLU A 54 -4.82 -23.63 -6.49
N VAL A 55 -5.60 -23.71 -7.57
CA VAL A 55 -5.22 -24.49 -8.76
C VAL A 55 -4.03 -23.85 -9.48
N ALA A 56 -4.03 -22.53 -9.66
CA ALA A 56 -2.96 -21.82 -10.33
C ALA A 56 -1.64 -21.90 -9.55
N ALA A 57 -1.67 -21.72 -8.23
CA ALA A 57 -0.49 -21.86 -7.38
C ALA A 57 0.14 -23.26 -7.48
N ALA A 58 -0.68 -24.32 -7.53
CA ALA A 58 -0.20 -25.68 -7.71
C ALA A 58 0.44 -25.95 -9.07
N ARG A 59 0.14 -25.13 -10.08
CA ARG A 59 0.65 -25.24 -11.46
C ARG A 59 1.75 -24.24 -11.78
N GLY A 60 1.98 -23.24 -10.93
CA GLY A 60 2.87 -22.11 -11.22
C GLY A 60 2.31 -21.21 -12.34
N GLU A 61 0.99 -21.11 -12.45
CA GLU A 61 0.27 -20.33 -13.46
C GLU A 61 -0.35 -19.05 -12.85
N PRO A 62 -0.62 -18.02 -13.66
CA PRO A 62 -1.38 -16.86 -13.18
C PRO A 62 -2.87 -17.19 -13.05
N VAL A 63 -3.52 -16.49 -12.11
CA VAL A 63 -4.98 -16.40 -12.05
C VAL A 63 -5.41 -15.13 -12.76
N VAL A 64 -6.31 -15.24 -13.72
CA VAL A 64 -6.84 -14.12 -14.47
C VAL A 64 -8.31 -13.89 -14.11
N ILE A 65 -8.60 -12.77 -13.43
CA ILE A 65 -9.98 -12.33 -13.17
C ILE A 65 -10.43 -11.45 -14.34
N PRO A 66 -11.31 -11.93 -15.22
CA PRO A 66 -11.76 -11.17 -16.37
C PRO A 66 -12.83 -10.14 -16.00
N ARG A 67 -13.11 -9.23 -16.94
CA ARG A 67 -14.20 -8.27 -16.81
C ARG A 67 -15.55 -8.96 -16.58
N ILE A 68 -15.85 -9.97 -17.36
CA ILE A 68 -17.15 -10.64 -17.31
C ILE A 68 -17.09 -11.79 -16.31
N ASN A 69 -17.95 -11.70 -15.33
CA ASN A 69 -18.21 -12.72 -14.34
C ASN A 69 -19.35 -13.60 -14.82
N GLN A 70 -19.05 -14.84 -15.19
CA GLN A 70 -20.03 -15.85 -15.59
C GLN A 70 -20.53 -16.59 -14.35
N SER A 71 -21.58 -16.05 -13.72
CA SER A 71 -22.17 -16.66 -12.52
C SER A 71 -23.34 -17.57 -12.88
N ALA A 72 -23.79 -18.38 -11.92
CA ALA A 72 -24.97 -19.23 -12.08
C ALA A 72 -26.25 -18.41 -12.38
N ASP A 73 -26.30 -17.15 -11.95
CA ASP A 73 -27.41 -16.23 -12.17
C ASP A 73 -27.28 -15.43 -13.49
N GLY A 74 -26.28 -15.73 -14.33
CA GLY A 74 -25.99 -15.05 -15.58
C GLY A 74 -24.72 -14.21 -15.56
N GLU A 75 -24.44 -13.53 -16.67
CA GLU A 75 -23.27 -12.69 -16.84
C GLU A 75 -23.41 -11.36 -16.10
N ARG A 76 -22.34 -10.91 -15.45
CA ARG A 76 -22.21 -9.63 -14.76
C ARG A 76 -20.86 -9.00 -15.09
N ASP A 77 -20.73 -7.69 -15.00
CA ASP A 77 -19.48 -6.94 -15.10
C ASP A 77 -18.88 -6.57 -13.74
N VAL A 78 -19.35 -7.22 -12.68
CA VAL A 78 -18.90 -7.03 -11.29
C VAL A 78 -18.70 -8.37 -10.60
N TRP A 79 -17.65 -8.45 -9.79
CA TRP A 79 -17.35 -9.56 -8.89
C TRP A 79 -17.70 -9.14 -7.47
N LEU A 80 -18.65 -9.82 -6.82
CA LEU A 80 -19.14 -9.49 -5.49
C LEU A 80 -18.39 -10.28 -4.42
N LEU A 81 -17.75 -9.54 -3.51
CA LEU A 81 -16.92 -10.12 -2.46
C LEU A 81 -17.68 -10.09 -1.13
N ASP A 82 -18.12 -11.22 -0.65
CA ASP A 82 -18.75 -11.41 0.66
C ASP A 82 -17.78 -11.91 1.73
N THR A 83 -16.56 -12.26 1.34
CA THR A 83 -15.39 -12.53 2.18
C THR A 83 -14.14 -12.20 1.36
N ALA A 84 -12.94 -12.48 1.88
CA ALA A 84 -11.70 -12.09 1.21
C ALA A 84 -11.26 -13.05 0.08
N ILE A 85 -10.64 -12.47 -0.94
CA ILE A 85 -9.74 -13.18 -1.84
C ILE A 85 -8.44 -13.44 -1.07
N LEU A 86 -8.00 -14.70 -1.02
CA LEU A 86 -6.86 -15.15 -0.23
C LEU A 86 -5.64 -15.38 -1.11
N VAL A 87 -4.65 -14.46 -1.03
CA VAL A 87 -3.38 -14.66 -1.71
C VAL A 87 -2.43 -15.52 -0.86
N ARG A 88 -1.69 -16.40 -1.51
CA ARG A 88 -0.80 -17.40 -0.90
C ARG A 88 0.62 -17.25 -1.46
N ASN A 89 1.54 -18.12 -1.07
CA ASN A 89 2.84 -18.20 -1.72
C ASN A 89 2.68 -18.35 -3.24
N ASP A 90 3.54 -17.67 -3.97
CA ASP A 90 3.63 -17.75 -5.43
C ASP A 90 2.32 -17.38 -6.17
N THR A 91 1.45 -16.59 -5.54
CA THR A 91 0.22 -16.10 -6.18
C THR A 91 0.55 -15.01 -7.19
N TYR A 92 0.19 -15.23 -8.45
CA TYR A 92 0.12 -14.18 -9.47
C TYR A 92 -1.35 -13.94 -9.83
N LEU A 93 -1.92 -12.84 -9.32
CA LEU A 93 -3.31 -12.44 -9.53
C LEU A 93 -3.36 -11.30 -10.55
N GLU A 94 -3.84 -11.59 -11.74
CA GLU A 94 -4.06 -10.61 -12.79
C GLU A 94 -5.54 -10.20 -12.88
N LEU A 95 -5.79 -8.91 -12.77
CA LEU A 95 -7.11 -8.31 -12.81
C LEU A 95 -7.30 -7.63 -14.18
N GLN A 96 -8.19 -8.14 -15.02
CA GLN A 96 -8.33 -7.66 -16.41
C GLN A 96 -9.61 -6.85 -16.60
N ASN A 97 -9.51 -5.52 -16.70
CA ASN A 97 -10.64 -4.61 -16.92
C ASN A 97 -11.83 -4.90 -16.00
N CYS A 98 -11.60 -5.39 -14.81
CA CYS A 98 -12.62 -5.92 -13.92
C CYS A 98 -12.98 -4.97 -12.78
N HIS A 99 -14.16 -5.18 -12.23
CA HIS A 99 -14.67 -4.47 -11.06
C HIS A 99 -14.96 -5.48 -9.95
N LEU A 100 -14.22 -5.38 -8.85
CA LEU A 100 -14.45 -6.14 -7.64
C LEU A 100 -15.10 -5.23 -6.59
N LYS A 101 -16.21 -5.65 -6.01
CA LYS A 101 -16.95 -4.85 -5.02
C LYS A 101 -17.18 -5.65 -3.74
N LEU A 102 -16.76 -5.08 -2.62
CA LEU A 102 -17.07 -5.63 -1.31
C LEU A 102 -18.56 -5.47 -1.01
N THR A 103 -19.23 -6.51 -0.56
CA THR A 103 -20.65 -6.43 -0.19
C THR A 103 -20.84 -5.91 1.24
N ASP A 104 -21.98 -5.32 1.54
CA ASP A 104 -22.33 -4.86 2.89
C ASP A 104 -22.40 -6.00 3.94
N ARG A 105 -22.44 -7.24 3.48
CA ARG A 105 -22.46 -8.42 4.34
C ARG A 105 -21.06 -8.89 4.70
N SER A 106 -20.04 -8.43 3.96
CA SER A 106 -18.66 -8.87 4.20
C SER A 106 -18.19 -8.49 5.59
N ARG A 107 -17.52 -9.42 6.22
CA ARG A 107 -16.85 -9.26 7.52
C ARG A 107 -15.33 -9.46 7.38
N ASP A 108 -14.82 -9.25 6.20
CA ASP A 108 -13.43 -9.46 5.84
C ASP A 108 -12.94 -8.31 4.92
N ASN A 109 -11.67 -8.34 4.58
CA ASN A 109 -11.07 -7.44 3.58
C ASN A 109 -11.44 -7.87 2.16
N MET A 110 -11.08 -7.07 1.16
CA MET A 110 -11.30 -7.47 -0.24
C MET A 110 -10.28 -8.51 -0.67
N ILE A 111 -9.00 -8.20 -0.51
CA ILE A 111 -7.88 -9.10 -0.79
C ILE A 111 -7.00 -9.13 0.45
N ARG A 112 -6.64 -10.29 0.94
CA ARG A 112 -5.66 -10.40 2.02
C ARG A 112 -4.75 -11.60 1.88
N SER A 113 -3.60 -11.53 2.52
CA SER A 113 -2.72 -12.67 2.64
C SER A 113 -3.40 -13.79 3.46
N ALA A 114 -3.28 -15.04 3.01
CA ALA A 114 -3.99 -16.18 3.61
C ALA A 114 -3.45 -16.57 5.00
N ASN A 115 -2.30 -16.04 5.38
CA ASN A 115 -1.64 -16.30 6.66
C ASN A 115 -2.19 -15.48 7.83
N CYS A 116 -3.13 -14.57 7.60
CA CYS A 116 -3.79 -13.78 8.64
C CYS A 116 -5.32 -13.89 8.51
N GLY A 117 -6.04 -13.49 9.54
CA GLY A 117 -7.50 -13.54 9.60
C GLY A 117 -8.02 -14.34 10.79
N MET A 118 -9.29 -14.72 10.73
CA MET A 118 -10.01 -15.32 11.87
C MET A 118 -9.32 -16.56 12.43
N GLY A 119 -9.01 -16.52 13.73
CA GLY A 119 -8.41 -17.64 14.45
C GLY A 119 -6.93 -17.86 14.20
N ILE A 120 -6.29 -17.07 13.29
CA ILE A 120 -4.87 -17.19 13.01
C ILE A 120 -4.09 -16.29 13.98
N THR A 121 -3.37 -16.90 14.91
CA THR A 121 -2.55 -16.21 15.91
C THR A 121 -1.05 -16.42 15.73
N ASP A 122 -0.66 -17.43 14.95
CA ASP A 122 0.73 -17.72 14.57
C ASP A 122 0.88 -17.53 13.07
N ILE A 123 1.37 -16.34 12.69
CA ILE A 123 1.45 -15.91 11.30
C ILE A 123 2.71 -16.47 10.64
N GLN A 124 2.52 -17.38 9.70
CA GLN A 124 3.61 -17.92 8.90
C GLN A 124 3.90 -16.98 7.71
N PRO A 125 5.15 -16.62 7.44
CA PRO A 125 5.48 -15.76 6.32
C PRO A 125 5.04 -16.34 4.98
N LEU A 126 4.64 -15.46 4.07
CA LEU A 126 4.40 -15.77 2.67
C LEU A 126 5.45 -15.11 1.77
N SER A 127 5.56 -15.56 0.54
CA SER A 127 6.47 -14.98 -0.46
C SER A 127 5.88 -14.98 -1.85
N ASN A 128 6.43 -14.10 -2.70
CA ASN A 128 6.13 -14.03 -4.14
C ASN A 128 4.66 -13.78 -4.44
N VAL A 129 4.10 -12.70 -3.91
CA VAL A 129 2.71 -12.29 -4.15
C VAL A 129 2.67 -11.15 -5.15
N THR A 130 1.99 -11.36 -6.29
CA THR A 130 1.77 -10.32 -7.30
C THR A 130 0.28 -10.09 -7.49
N ILE A 131 -0.14 -8.82 -7.41
CA ILE A 131 -1.49 -8.34 -7.72
C ILE A 131 -1.33 -7.25 -8.77
N VAL A 132 -1.76 -7.50 -10.00
CA VAL A 132 -1.54 -6.58 -11.11
C VAL A 132 -2.81 -6.34 -11.92
N GLY A 133 -3.11 -5.06 -12.17
CA GLY A 133 -4.20 -4.66 -13.07
C GLY A 133 -3.77 -4.59 -14.53
N ARG A 134 -4.67 -4.95 -15.42
CA ARG A 134 -4.56 -4.74 -16.87
C ARG A 134 -5.77 -3.97 -17.37
N GLY A 135 -5.53 -2.80 -17.94
CA GLY A 135 -6.58 -1.87 -18.31
C GLY A 135 -7.21 -1.20 -17.08
N ARG A 136 -8.53 -1.01 -17.06
CA ARG A 136 -9.21 -0.37 -15.92
C ARG A 136 -9.64 -1.41 -14.90
N VAL A 137 -9.03 -1.35 -13.74
CA VAL A 137 -9.36 -2.23 -12.60
C VAL A 137 -9.89 -1.38 -11.47
N ILE A 138 -11.03 -1.77 -10.90
CA ILE A 138 -11.66 -1.08 -9.77
C ILE A 138 -11.82 -2.08 -8.61
N LEU A 139 -11.25 -1.71 -7.46
CA LEU A 139 -11.52 -2.34 -6.17
C LEU A 139 -12.42 -1.38 -5.39
N GLU A 140 -13.68 -1.71 -5.19
CA GLU A 140 -14.66 -0.84 -4.53
C GLU A 140 -15.06 -1.37 -3.17
N GLY A 141 -14.99 -0.51 -2.16
CA GLY A 141 -15.45 -0.82 -0.80
C GLY A 141 -16.97 -1.03 -0.72
N ALA A 142 -17.43 -1.55 0.41
CA ALA A 142 -18.85 -1.75 0.69
C ALA A 142 -19.62 -0.41 0.70
N ASP A 143 -20.91 -0.46 0.43
CA ASP A 143 -21.76 0.73 0.51
C ASP A 143 -22.02 1.14 1.96
N ARG A 144 -22.20 0.16 2.85
CA ARG A 144 -22.39 0.35 4.29
C ARG A 144 -21.43 -0.54 5.08
N PRO A 145 -20.17 -0.15 5.17
CA PRO A 145 -19.18 -0.94 5.90
C PRO A 145 -19.51 -1.02 7.39
N ARG A 146 -19.16 -2.11 8.03
CA ARG A 146 -19.46 -2.35 9.45
C ARG A 146 -18.55 -1.60 10.38
N ALA A 147 -17.28 -1.46 10.04
CA ALA A 147 -16.35 -0.69 10.84
C ALA A 147 -16.53 0.80 10.54
N THR A 148 -16.56 1.63 11.59
CA THR A 148 -16.86 3.05 11.50
C THR A 148 -15.65 3.93 11.82
N GLY A 149 -14.47 3.35 11.86
CA GLY A 149 -13.23 4.02 12.24
C GLY A 149 -12.94 3.95 13.74
N ASP A 150 -11.95 4.70 14.16
CA ASP A 150 -11.33 4.57 15.48
C ASP A 150 -12.24 4.95 16.63
N SER A 151 -13.01 6.01 16.47
CA SER A 151 -13.87 6.54 17.53
C SER A 151 -15.04 5.62 17.89
N ALA A 152 -15.41 4.71 17.00
CA ALA A 152 -16.52 3.77 17.21
C ALA A 152 -16.04 2.37 17.64
N LYS A 153 -14.76 2.17 17.84
CA LYS A 153 -14.23 0.92 18.35
C LYS A 153 -14.71 0.67 19.77
N GLY A 154 -15.58 -0.30 19.93
CA GLY A 154 -15.81 -0.87 21.23
C GLY A 154 -14.56 -1.62 21.66
N LEU A 155 -13.83 -1.11 22.63
CA LEU A 155 -12.63 -1.74 23.20
C LEU A 155 -12.99 -2.96 24.06
N GLY A 156 -13.87 -3.81 23.57
CA GLY A 156 -14.16 -5.10 24.18
C GLY A 156 -12.95 -6.04 24.12
N LYS A 157 -13.21 -7.32 24.19
CA LYS A 157 -12.14 -8.31 23.99
C LYS A 157 -11.57 -8.12 22.58
N ARG A 158 -10.32 -7.76 22.50
CA ARG A 158 -9.64 -7.51 21.26
C ARG A 158 -9.52 -8.79 20.44
N THR A 159 -9.96 -8.74 19.20
CA THR A 159 -9.68 -9.75 18.19
C THR A 159 -8.70 -9.13 17.19
N TYR A 160 -7.75 -9.90 16.75
CA TYR A 160 -6.74 -9.42 15.80
C TYR A 160 -7.16 -9.77 14.38
N GLY A 161 -6.71 -8.92 13.45
CA GLY A 161 -7.00 -9.10 12.05
C GLY A 161 -8.37 -8.59 11.66
N THR A 162 -9.01 -9.28 10.76
CA THR A 162 -10.20 -8.84 10.06
C THR A 162 -11.50 -9.38 10.63
N ASP A 163 -11.42 -10.14 11.66
CA ASP A 163 -12.44 -11.09 12.11
C ASP A 163 -13.04 -10.72 13.47
N ALA A 164 -13.08 -9.46 13.79
CA ALA A 164 -13.65 -9.02 15.06
C ALA A 164 -15.10 -9.51 15.24
N GLY A 165 -15.29 -10.51 16.05
CA GLY A 165 -16.59 -10.96 16.50
C GLY A 165 -17.08 -12.28 15.92
N VAL A 166 -18.25 -12.68 16.36
CA VAL A 166 -18.94 -13.93 15.99
C VAL A 166 -19.77 -13.71 14.73
N ALA A 167 -19.83 -14.71 13.87
CA ALA A 167 -20.67 -14.66 12.68
C ALA A 167 -22.14 -14.38 13.05
N GLY A 168 -22.74 -13.37 12.43
CA GLY A 168 -24.10 -12.93 12.71
C GLY A 168 -24.21 -11.77 13.71
N GLU A 169 -23.18 -11.48 14.50
CA GLU A 169 -23.16 -10.34 15.41
C GLU A 169 -22.67 -9.07 14.72
N SER A 170 -22.99 -7.91 15.29
CA SER A 170 -22.46 -6.64 14.84
C SER A 170 -20.96 -6.57 15.08
N GLN A 171 -20.23 -6.01 14.11
CA GLN A 171 -18.80 -5.79 14.26
C GLN A 171 -18.53 -4.64 15.24
N THR A 172 -17.63 -4.90 16.16
CA THR A 172 -17.10 -3.92 17.11
C THR A 172 -15.58 -4.11 17.19
N GLY A 173 -14.87 -3.12 17.71
CA GLY A 173 -13.44 -3.23 17.90
C GLY A 173 -12.62 -2.97 16.63
N ASP A 174 -11.66 -3.81 16.33
CA ASP A 174 -10.62 -3.55 15.33
C ASP A 174 -10.98 -3.99 13.91
N TRP A 175 -12.18 -4.47 13.70
CA TRP A 175 -12.58 -4.95 12.38
C TRP A 175 -12.63 -3.82 11.35
N ARG A 176 -12.10 -4.07 10.17
CA ARG A 176 -12.01 -3.10 9.07
C ARG A 176 -12.19 -3.78 7.73
N ASN A 177 -12.86 -3.09 6.81
CA ASN A 177 -12.95 -3.50 5.40
C ASN A 177 -11.79 -2.91 4.59
N ILE A 178 -10.59 -3.42 4.77
CA ILE A 178 -9.40 -2.97 4.03
C ILE A 178 -9.49 -3.47 2.58
N GLY A 179 -9.08 -2.64 1.62
CA GLY A 179 -9.03 -3.05 0.22
C GLY A 179 -8.01 -4.17 0.00
N ILE A 180 -6.75 -3.94 0.32
CA ILE A 180 -5.67 -4.97 0.25
C ILE A 180 -4.94 -5.00 1.60
N LEU A 181 -4.92 -6.16 2.26
CA LEU A 181 -4.14 -6.40 3.48
C LEU A 181 -3.10 -7.49 3.22
N LEU A 182 -1.83 -7.13 3.28
CA LEU A 182 -0.74 -8.11 3.28
C LEU A 182 -0.03 -8.09 4.62
N ALA A 183 0.19 -9.28 5.19
CA ALA A 183 0.91 -9.45 6.44
C ALA A 183 2.04 -10.47 6.30
N TYR A 184 3.26 -10.11 6.71
CA TYR A 184 4.45 -10.97 6.64
C TYR A 184 4.68 -11.54 5.23
N VAL A 185 4.55 -10.70 4.20
CA VAL A 185 4.80 -11.11 2.82
C VAL A 185 6.16 -10.59 2.38
N ASP A 186 7.01 -11.51 1.95
CA ASP A 186 8.31 -11.21 1.37
C ASP A 186 8.25 -11.32 -0.15
N HIS A 187 8.85 -10.36 -0.87
CA HIS A 187 8.74 -10.23 -2.32
C HIS A 187 7.29 -10.12 -2.82
N PHE A 188 6.80 -8.90 -2.88
CA PHE A 188 5.44 -8.65 -3.37
C PHE A 188 5.38 -7.50 -4.38
N ARG A 189 4.29 -7.48 -5.16
CA ARG A 189 4.02 -6.44 -6.14
C ARG A 189 2.52 -6.11 -6.16
N ILE A 190 2.18 -4.81 -6.14
CA ILE A 190 0.82 -4.30 -6.31
C ILE A 190 0.87 -3.19 -7.35
N GLU A 191 0.18 -3.36 -8.48
CA GLU A 191 0.30 -2.42 -9.59
C GLU A 191 -1.03 -2.18 -10.32
N ASN A 192 -1.20 -0.93 -10.80
CA ASN A 192 -2.24 -0.51 -11.73
C ASN A 192 -3.67 -0.86 -11.28
N VAL A 193 -4.07 -0.34 -10.12
CA VAL A 193 -5.43 -0.50 -9.58
C VAL A 193 -5.98 0.83 -9.11
N LEU A 194 -7.28 1.07 -9.36
CA LEU A 194 -8.08 2.10 -8.70
C LEU A 194 -8.75 1.47 -7.48
N ILE A 195 -8.50 2.03 -6.29
CA ILE A 195 -9.22 1.65 -5.06
C ILE A 195 -10.17 2.77 -4.70
N ARG A 196 -11.47 2.46 -4.70
CA ARG A 196 -12.53 3.43 -4.48
C ARG A 196 -13.33 3.09 -3.23
N ASP A 197 -13.64 4.11 -2.44
CA ASP A 197 -14.50 4.00 -1.25
C ASP A 197 -14.12 2.86 -0.29
N ALA A 198 -12.83 2.52 -0.20
CA ALA A 198 -12.38 1.59 0.81
C ALA A 198 -12.70 2.18 2.20
N HIS A 199 -13.08 1.32 3.11
CA HIS A 199 -13.37 1.74 4.47
C HIS A 199 -12.20 1.39 5.37
N CYS A 200 -11.63 2.37 6.04
CA CYS A 200 -10.45 2.21 6.87
C CYS A 200 -9.30 1.64 6.06
N TRP A 201 -8.43 2.31 5.52
CA TRP A 201 -7.24 2.02 4.70
C TRP A 201 -7.51 1.22 3.40
N ALA A 202 -7.13 1.83 2.29
CA ALA A 202 -7.29 1.16 1.01
C ALA A 202 -6.26 0.03 0.82
N ILE A 203 -4.98 0.26 1.19
CA ILE A 203 -3.93 -0.76 1.23
C ILE A 203 -3.27 -0.70 2.60
N SER A 204 -3.13 -1.83 3.27
CA SER A 204 -2.38 -1.95 4.52
C SER A 204 -1.38 -3.09 4.43
N LEU A 205 -0.14 -2.77 4.75
CA LEU A 205 0.98 -3.72 4.76
C LEU A 205 1.52 -3.82 6.18
N GLU A 206 1.75 -5.03 6.65
CA GLU A 206 2.35 -5.25 7.96
C GLU A 206 3.50 -6.24 7.87
N ARG A 207 4.69 -5.84 8.29
CA ARG A 207 5.92 -6.65 8.23
C ARG A 207 6.19 -7.25 6.85
N CYS A 208 5.82 -6.49 5.82
CA CYS A 208 6.10 -6.87 4.43
C CYS A 208 7.45 -6.34 3.99
N ARG A 209 8.15 -7.08 3.13
CA ARG A 209 9.50 -6.74 2.68
C ARG A 209 9.69 -6.96 1.19
N HIS A 210 10.69 -6.28 0.62
CA HIS A 210 11.08 -6.40 -0.79
C HIS A 210 9.88 -6.19 -1.72
N GLY A 211 9.21 -5.03 -1.57
CA GLY A 211 7.95 -4.73 -2.23
C GLY A 211 8.05 -3.68 -3.32
N ILE A 212 7.17 -3.80 -4.31
CA ILE A 212 6.93 -2.78 -5.34
C ILE A 212 5.45 -2.43 -5.35
N ILE A 213 5.14 -1.13 -5.20
CA ILE A 213 3.78 -0.60 -5.29
C ILE A 213 3.80 0.56 -6.26
N ARG A 214 3.03 0.49 -7.35
CA ARG A 214 3.03 1.59 -8.31
C ARG A 214 1.75 1.67 -9.14
N ASP A 215 1.54 2.87 -9.71
CA ASP A 215 0.39 3.15 -10.56
C ASP A 215 -0.93 2.88 -9.82
N ILE A 216 -1.03 3.39 -8.59
CA ILE A 216 -2.23 3.27 -7.75
C ILE A 216 -3.01 4.58 -7.78
N GLU A 217 -4.31 4.46 -8.00
CA GLU A 217 -5.26 5.57 -7.88
C GLU A 217 -6.19 5.34 -6.70
N PHE A 218 -6.36 6.36 -5.85
CA PHE A 218 -7.35 6.35 -4.77
C PHE A 218 -8.49 7.30 -5.07
N SER A 219 -9.71 6.93 -4.66
CA SER A 219 -10.90 7.77 -4.79
C SER A 219 -11.81 7.59 -3.58
N ALA A 220 -11.68 8.47 -2.58
CA ALA A 220 -12.47 8.43 -1.35
C ALA A 220 -12.68 9.84 -0.77
N ASP A 221 -13.92 10.17 -0.39
CA ASP A 221 -14.39 11.48 0.03
C ASP A 221 -14.98 11.52 1.45
N GLU A 222 -14.41 10.77 2.41
CA GLU A 222 -14.96 10.60 3.77
C GLU A 222 -16.40 10.01 3.77
N GLY A 223 -16.73 9.24 2.76
CA GLY A 223 -18.04 8.61 2.59
C GLY A 223 -18.62 8.78 1.20
N LYS A 224 -19.81 8.24 1.01
CA LYS A 224 -20.53 8.30 -0.28
C LYS A 224 -22.03 8.40 -0.12
N GLU A 225 -22.71 8.74 -1.20
CA GLU A 225 -24.16 8.71 -1.27
C GLU A 225 -24.65 7.27 -1.53
N VAL A 226 -25.49 6.77 -0.63
CA VAL A 226 -26.13 5.45 -0.75
C VAL A 226 -27.63 5.59 -0.61
N SER A 227 -28.37 5.29 -1.66
CA SER A 227 -29.85 5.42 -1.67
C SER A 227 -30.37 6.81 -1.22
N GLY A 228 -29.66 7.87 -1.61
CA GLY A 228 -30.00 9.26 -1.28
C GLY A 228 -29.66 9.69 0.15
N GLN A 229 -28.83 8.93 0.85
CA GLN A 229 -28.29 9.27 2.17
C GLN A 229 -26.76 9.27 2.13
N ARG A 230 -26.17 10.26 2.80
CA ARG A 230 -24.70 10.32 2.97
C ARG A 230 -24.26 9.34 4.04
N GLU A 231 -23.57 8.30 3.66
CA GLU A 231 -22.82 7.41 4.57
C GLU A 231 -21.45 8.03 4.84
N ILE A 232 -21.06 8.09 6.11
CA ILE A 232 -19.76 8.64 6.52
C ILE A 232 -18.77 7.49 6.75
N PHE A 233 -17.62 7.60 6.12
CA PHE A 233 -16.54 6.66 6.27
C PHE A 233 -15.36 7.39 6.92
N LEU A 234 -14.84 6.83 7.99
CA LEU A 234 -13.70 7.39 8.72
C LEU A 234 -12.43 6.60 8.42
N ASN A 235 -11.29 7.26 8.58
CA ASN A 235 -9.96 6.66 8.37
C ASN A 235 -9.80 6.05 6.98
N GLN A 236 -10.21 6.78 5.97
CA GLN A 236 -10.00 6.38 4.58
C GLN A 236 -8.60 6.78 4.10
N ASP A 237 -7.58 6.22 4.73
CA ASP A 237 -6.20 6.34 4.23
C ASP A 237 -6.04 5.57 2.92
N GLY A 238 -5.07 5.98 2.13
CA GLY A 238 -4.72 5.31 0.88
C GLY A 238 -3.80 4.10 1.12
N LEU A 239 -2.52 4.36 1.26
CA LEU A 239 -1.50 3.33 1.46
C LEU A 239 -0.88 3.45 2.84
N ASP A 240 -1.02 2.41 3.64
CA ASP A 240 -0.42 2.31 4.96
C ASP A 240 0.68 1.24 5.01
N LEU A 241 1.90 1.68 5.34
CA LEU A 241 2.96 0.81 5.77
C LEU A 241 2.95 0.74 7.28
N ARG A 242 2.73 -0.45 7.80
CA ARG A 242 2.69 -0.70 9.23
C ARG A 242 4.01 -1.25 9.73
N GLN A 243 4.07 -1.53 11.01
CA GLN A 243 5.21 -2.06 11.73
C GLN A 243 5.99 -3.11 10.95
N GLY A 244 7.31 -2.95 10.86
CA GLY A 244 8.24 -3.91 10.26
C GLY A 244 8.23 -3.98 8.73
N CYS A 245 7.64 -2.99 8.04
CA CYS A 245 7.73 -2.86 6.59
C CYS A 245 9.11 -2.34 6.17
N GLN A 246 9.82 -3.06 5.30
CA GLN A 246 11.19 -2.73 4.89
C GLN A 246 11.43 -3.00 3.39
N ASP A 247 12.37 -2.26 2.80
CA ASP A 247 12.81 -2.46 1.42
C ASP A 247 11.66 -2.36 0.39
N ILE A 248 10.90 -1.24 0.41
CA ILE A 248 9.70 -1.06 -0.43
C ILE A 248 9.87 0.18 -1.33
N ASP A 249 9.64 -0.02 -2.63
CA ASP A 249 9.61 1.04 -3.64
C ASP A 249 8.16 1.37 -4.01
N ILE A 250 7.76 2.65 -3.80
CA ILE A 250 6.41 3.16 -4.04
C ILE A 250 6.50 4.27 -5.07
N ALA A 251 5.71 4.17 -6.15
CA ALA A 251 5.74 5.18 -7.20
C ALA A 251 4.37 5.41 -7.87
N ASN A 252 4.16 6.63 -8.36
CA ASN A 252 2.97 7.00 -9.14
C ASN A 252 1.66 6.78 -8.38
N ILE A 253 1.56 7.36 -7.20
CA ILE A 253 0.32 7.37 -6.40
C ILE A 253 -0.48 8.60 -6.78
N THR A 254 -1.76 8.41 -7.12
CA THR A 254 -2.64 9.49 -7.58
C THR A 254 -4.02 9.46 -6.90
N GLY A 255 -4.79 10.54 -7.08
CA GLY A 255 -6.19 10.60 -6.64
C GLY A 255 -6.39 11.29 -5.29
N HIS A 256 -7.34 10.81 -4.51
CA HIS A 256 -7.67 11.42 -3.23
C HIS A 256 -8.19 10.41 -2.22
N THR A 257 -8.04 10.77 -0.94
CA THR A 257 -8.42 9.96 0.21
C THR A 257 -9.22 10.78 1.22
N GLY A 258 -9.95 10.14 2.09
CA GLY A 258 -10.63 10.83 3.20
C GLY A 258 -9.65 11.21 4.31
N ASP A 259 -8.65 10.39 4.58
CA ASP A 259 -7.56 10.63 5.55
C ASP A 259 -6.20 10.72 4.84
N ASP A 260 -5.12 10.22 5.38
CA ASP A 260 -3.77 10.33 4.81
C ASP A 260 -3.64 9.57 3.47
N LEU A 261 -2.97 10.18 2.48
CA LEU A 261 -2.82 9.53 1.17
C LEU A 261 -1.79 8.39 1.22
N VAL A 262 -0.68 8.59 1.92
CA VAL A 262 0.32 7.56 2.24
C VAL A 262 0.75 7.73 3.70
N ALA A 263 0.73 6.66 4.47
CA ALA A 263 1.16 6.67 5.86
C ALA A 263 2.19 5.58 6.17
N LEU A 264 3.22 5.95 6.91
CA LEU A 264 4.18 5.07 7.54
C LEU A 264 3.88 5.10 9.04
N THR A 265 3.21 4.07 9.55
CA THR A 265 2.64 4.09 10.90
C THR A 265 3.20 2.98 11.76
N ASN A 266 4.06 3.35 12.69
CA ASN A 266 4.77 2.45 13.59
C ASN A 266 4.42 2.73 15.06
N ILE A 267 3.14 2.56 15.44
CA ILE A 267 2.60 2.93 16.75
C ILE A 267 1.97 1.77 17.54
N ALA A 268 2.35 0.53 17.24
CA ALA A 268 1.73 -0.66 17.82
C ALA A 268 1.62 -0.63 19.36
N ASN A 269 2.67 -0.17 20.04
CA ASN A 269 2.66 -0.12 21.51
C ASN A 269 1.81 1.01 22.07
N ALA A 270 1.63 2.09 21.35
CA ALA A 270 0.86 3.24 21.82
C ALA A 270 -0.63 2.91 21.96
N SER A 271 -1.17 2.14 21.02
CA SER A 271 -2.59 1.77 21.00
C SER A 271 -3.01 0.93 22.21
N GLN A 272 -2.11 0.14 22.77
CA GLN A 272 -2.41 -0.71 23.92
C GLN A 272 -2.55 0.08 25.23
N THR A 273 -1.84 1.17 25.35
CA THR A 273 -1.82 1.99 26.58
C THR A 273 -2.82 3.13 26.57
N SER A 274 -3.15 3.65 25.39
CA SER A 274 -3.97 4.85 25.24
C SER A 274 -5.41 4.56 24.78
N GLY A 275 -5.75 3.32 24.46
CA GLY A 275 -7.04 2.98 23.87
C GLY A 275 -7.22 3.45 22.43
N SER A 276 -6.17 3.99 21.80
CA SER A 276 -6.19 4.34 20.39
C SER A 276 -6.17 3.08 19.50
N PRO A 277 -6.46 3.26 18.21
CA PRO A 277 -6.42 2.14 17.27
C PRO A 277 -5.04 1.52 17.20
N ASP A 278 -5.02 0.20 17.11
CA ASP A 278 -3.78 -0.52 16.86
C ASP A 278 -3.26 -0.22 15.46
N SER A 279 -1.98 -0.02 15.34
CA SER A 279 -1.36 0.06 14.02
C SER A 279 -1.22 -1.32 13.37
N THR A 280 -1.37 -2.39 14.13
CA THR A 280 -1.34 -3.76 13.62
C THR A 280 -2.75 -4.29 13.38
N MET A 281 -2.92 -4.98 12.27
CA MET A 281 -4.18 -5.61 11.88
C MET A 281 -4.15 -7.12 12.03
N VAL A 282 -3.05 -7.66 12.51
CA VAL A 282 -2.83 -9.10 12.66
C VAL A 282 -2.28 -9.40 14.05
N SER A 283 -2.47 -10.63 14.50
CA SER A 283 -1.97 -11.09 15.81
C SER A 283 -0.46 -11.27 15.77
N THR A 284 0.27 -10.25 16.20
CA THR A 284 1.74 -10.30 16.22
C THR A 284 2.29 -9.74 17.52
N PRO A 285 3.46 -10.21 17.98
CA PRO A 285 4.16 -9.56 19.06
C PRO A 285 4.54 -8.12 18.70
N ASN A 286 4.24 -7.19 19.59
CA ASN A 286 4.71 -5.82 19.44
C ASN A 286 6.17 -5.70 19.87
N ASN A 287 6.92 -4.82 19.20
CA ASN A 287 8.29 -4.46 19.53
C ASN A 287 9.21 -5.68 19.79
N ARG A 288 9.47 -6.42 18.73
CA ARG A 288 10.37 -7.59 18.75
C ARG A 288 11.84 -7.22 18.96
N GLY A 289 12.19 -5.93 18.79
CA GLY A 289 13.55 -5.42 18.90
C GLY A 289 14.45 -5.79 17.73
N GLY A 290 15.70 -5.28 17.77
CA GLY A 290 16.72 -5.57 16.77
C GLY A 290 16.37 -5.13 15.35
N GLY A 291 15.61 -4.05 15.18
CA GLY A 291 15.22 -3.52 13.89
C GLY A 291 14.14 -4.33 13.16
N GLN A 292 13.58 -5.36 13.78
CA GLN A 292 12.59 -6.20 13.11
C GLN A 292 11.23 -5.52 12.93
N ASP A 293 10.93 -4.52 13.73
CA ASP A 293 9.69 -3.77 13.73
C ASP A 293 9.85 -2.36 13.15
N ASP A 294 11.05 -2.01 12.68
CA ASP A 294 11.31 -0.72 12.07
C ASP A 294 10.66 -0.62 10.68
N ILE A 295 10.27 0.60 10.32
CA ILE A 295 9.93 0.92 8.94
C ILE A 295 11.17 1.55 8.32
N SER A 296 11.78 0.89 7.35
CA SER A 296 13.05 1.35 6.80
C SER A 296 13.27 0.99 5.33
N ASN A 297 14.21 1.71 4.69
CA ASN A 297 14.55 1.55 3.27
C ASN A 297 13.32 1.74 2.36
N ILE A 298 12.57 2.81 2.59
CA ILE A 298 11.34 3.11 1.84
C ILE A 298 11.61 4.25 0.86
N THR A 299 11.27 4.04 -0.40
CA THR A 299 11.28 5.10 -1.41
C THR A 299 9.85 5.39 -1.86
N ILE A 300 9.43 6.66 -1.80
CA ILE A 300 8.11 7.14 -2.25
C ILE A 300 8.32 8.23 -3.29
N ARG A 301 7.87 8.00 -4.53
CA ARG A 301 8.08 8.92 -5.65
C ARG A 301 6.80 9.21 -6.43
N ASN A 302 6.68 10.44 -6.94
CA ASN A 302 5.58 10.86 -7.81
C ASN A 302 4.20 10.66 -7.16
N VAL A 303 3.96 11.31 -6.03
CA VAL A 303 2.65 11.34 -5.37
C VAL A 303 1.90 12.61 -5.81
N ARG A 304 0.74 12.46 -6.42
CA ARG A 304 -0.09 13.57 -6.90
C ARG A 304 -1.52 13.40 -6.43
N GLY A 305 -1.92 14.15 -5.45
CA GLY A 305 -3.26 13.97 -4.91
C GLY A 305 -3.61 14.97 -3.81
N TYR A 306 -4.69 14.70 -3.12
CA TYR A 306 -5.13 15.50 -1.98
C TYR A 306 -5.88 14.62 -0.97
N THR A 307 -6.19 15.18 0.20
CA THR A 307 -7.03 14.52 1.19
C THR A 307 -8.32 15.34 1.36
N ALA A 308 -9.47 14.71 1.18
CA ALA A 308 -10.78 15.36 1.32
C ALA A 308 -11.02 15.84 2.76
N GLY A 309 -10.57 15.07 3.74
CA GLY A 309 -10.63 15.41 5.16
C GLY A 309 -9.61 16.47 5.60
N GLY A 310 -8.69 16.89 4.72
CA GLY A 310 -7.67 17.90 5.03
C GLY A 310 -6.56 17.38 5.93
N HIS A 311 -6.19 16.11 5.83
CA HIS A 311 -5.12 15.45 6.58
C HIS A 311 -3.74 15.64 5.92
N HIS A 312 -3.02 14.60 5.52
CA HIS A 312 -1.65 14.71 5.01
C HIS A 312 -1.46 13.92 3.70
N LEU A 313 -0.60 14.41 2.79
CA LEU A 313 -0.24 13.61 1.64
C LEU A 313 0.66 12.44 2.06
N VAL A 314 1.64 12.72 2.91
CA VAL A 314 2.49 11.68 3.49
C VAL A 314 2.61 11.90 4.99
N ARG A 315 2.40 10.85 5.77
CA ARG A 315 2.55 10.88 7.22
C ARG A 315 3.57 9.83 7.67
N LEU A 316 4.51 10.23 8.51
CA LEU A 316 5.41 9.35 9.24
C LEU A 316 5.04 9.43 10.72
N LEU A 317 4.67 8.32 11.32
CA LEU A 317 4.17 8.28 12.68
C LEU A 317 4.75 7.07 13.42
N ASN A 318 5.48 7.31 14.52
CA ASN A 318 6.05 6.23 15.32
C ASN A 318 5.86 6.45 16.82
N ALA A 319 5.87 5.36 17.57
CA ALA A 319 5.92 5.38 19.02
C ALA A 319 7.37 5.22 19.50
N SER A 320 7.64 5.65 20.72
CA SER A 320 8.96 5.53 21.35
C SER A 320 9.47 4.09 21.35
N GLY A 321 10.71 3.91 20.94
CA GLY A 321 11.38 2.61 20.84
C GLY A 321 11.05 1.82 19.58
N LEU A 322 10.35 2.42 18.63
CA LEU A 322 10.17 1.95 17.26
C LEU A 322 10.79 2.97 16.32
N GLU A 323 11.43 2.54 15.25
CA GLU A 323 12.17 3.44 14.37
C GLU A 323 11.52 3.56 12.99
N ILE A 324 11.63 4.78 12.42
CA ILE A 324 11.36 5.04 10.99
C ILE A 324 12.61 5.70 10.43
N HIS A 325 13.28 5.05 9.47
CA HIS A 325 14.54 5.55 8.96
C HIS A 325 14.82 5.12 7.51
N ASP A 326 15.79 5.80 6.87
CA ASP A 326 16.16 5.56 5.48
C ASP A 326 14.96 5.68 4.53
N VAL A 327 14.25 6.82 4.62
CA VAL A 327 13.06 7.09 3.81
C VAL A 327 13.34 8.22 2.83
N ILE A 328 13.02 8.01 1.56
CA ILE A 328 13.10 9.03 0.51
C ILE A 328 11.69 9.37 0.05
N LEU A 329 11.32 10.65 0.14
CA LEU A 329 10.10 11.23 -0.40
C LEU A 329 10.50 12.20 -1.53
N ASP A 330 10.14 11.91 -2.77
CA ASP A 330 10.54 12.71 -3.91
C ASP A 330 9.38 12.95 -4.90
N GLY A 331 9.10 14.21 -5.21
CA GLY A 331 8.06 14.57 -6.16
C GLY A 331 6.65 14.47 -5.60
N LEU A 332 6.33 15.28 -4.58
CA LEU A 332 4.99 15.35 -3.99
C LEU A 332 4.23 16.57 -4.51
N ILE A 333 3.05 16.40 -5.08
CA ILE A 333 2.22 17.47 -5.60
C ILE A 333 0.82 17.41 -4.99
N ASP A 334 0.50 18.43 -4.18
CA ASP A 334 -0.85 18.67 -3.68
C ASP A 334 -1.74 19.24 -4.77
N THR A 335 -2.78 18.50 -5.14
CA THR A 335 -3.72 18.87 -6.21
C THR A 335 -5.05 19.40 -5.66
N SER A 336 -5.16 19.64 -4.35
CA SER A 336 -6.38 20.10 -3.71
C SER A 336 -6.86 21.44 -4.30
N THR A 337 -8.16 21.56 -4.54
CA THR A 337 -8.83 22.81 -4.96
C THR A 337 -9.78 23.33 -3.90
N GLY A 338 -10.21 22.46 -2.99
CA GLY A 338 -11.10 22.76 -1.87
C GLY A 338 -10.35 22.96 -0.56
N ARG A 339 -10.64 22.13 0.43
CA ARG A 339 -9.98 22.15 1.74
C ARG A 339 -8.49 21.87 1.62
N ALA A 340 -7.68 22.75 2.14
CA ALA A 340 -6.24 22.54 2.18
C ALA A 340 -5.89 21.46 3.22
N ALA A 341 -4.92 20.62 2.90
CA ALA A 341 -4.35 19.68 3.85
C ALA A 341 -3.67 20.41 5.02
N LYS A 342 -3.59 19.77 6.16
CA LYS A 342 -2.83 20.29 7.32
C LYS A 342 -1.34 20.34 7.02
N ALA A 343 -0.81 19.29 6.40
CA ALA A 343 0.56 19.29 5.90
C ALA A 343 0.68 18.41 4.65
N ALA A 344 1.62 18.74 3.76
CA ALA A 344 1.98 17.80 2.71
C ALA A 344 2.76 16.61 3.30
N VAL A 345 3.73 16.88 4.17
CA VAL A 345 4.44 15.85 4.93
C VAL A 345 4.33 16.14 6.42
N LYS A 346 3.85 15.18 7.20
CA LYS A 346 3.87 15.25 8.66
C LYS A 346 4.79 14.18 9.24
N ILE A 347 5.69 14.58 10.12
CA ILE A 347 6.65 13.69 10.79
C ILE A 347 6.37 13.68 12.29
N GLY A 348 6.00 12.52 12.82
CA GLY A 348 5.68 12.32 14.22
C GLY A 348 4.40 13.02 14.67
N ASP A 349 4.09 12.93 15.94
CA ASP A 349 2.96 13.60 16.59
C ASP A 349 3.30 13.94 18.04
N SER A 350 2.78 15.08 18.53
CA SER A 350 2.90 15.44 19.95
C SER A 350 1.79 14.82 20.81
N ASN A 351 0.73 14.31 20.19
CA ASN A 351 -0.38 13.70 20.90
C ASN A 351 -0.01 12.28 21.38
N PRO A 352 -0.05 12.00 22.69
CA PRO A 352 0.26 10.67 23.22
C PRO A 352 -0.60 9.54 22.64
N VAL A 353 -1.82 9.84 22.19
CA VAL A 353 -2.71 8.89 21.52
C VAL A 353 -2.06 8.35 20.22
N TRP A 354 -1.24 9.15 19.56
CA TRP A 354 -0.53 8.82 18.33
C TRP A 354 0.99 8.64 18.55
N GLY A 355 1.38 8.09 19.69
CA GLY A 355 2.77 7.81 20.01
C GLY A 355 3.49 8.90 20.79
N GLY A 356 3.01 10.16 20.72
CA GLY A 356 3.68 11.30 21.35
C GLY A 356 5.01 11.67 20.69
N VAL A 357 5.77 12.55 21.34
CA VAL A 357 7.10 12.92 20.86
C VAL A 357 8.09 11.82 21.20
N THR A 358 8.66 11.20 20.17
CA THR A 358 9.66 10.14 20.35
C THR A 358 11.05 10.72 20.65
N PRO A 359 11.97 9.96 21.27
CA PRO A 359 13.36 10.34 21.43
C PRO A 359 14.07 10.69 20.12
N LEU A 360 15.10 11.51 20.19
CA LEU A 360 16.00 11.71 19.05
C LEU A 360 16.71 10.41 18.69
N GLY A 361 16.60 10.00 17.45
CA GLY A 361 17.12 8.73 16.96
C GLY A 361 16.05 7.72 16.61
N ASP A 362 14.77 7.96 16.96
CA ASP A 362 13.67 7.09 16.54
C ASP A 362 13.15 7.43 15.13
N THR A 363 13.38 8.67 14.64
CA THR A 363 13.09 9.06 13.25
C THR A 363 14.31 9.77 12.67
N TYR A 364 14.95 9.19 11.66
CA TYR A 364 16.21 9.71 11.13
C TYR A 364 16.50 9.25 9.70
N ARG A 365 17.41 9.95 9.04
CA ARG A 365 17.79 9.76 7.62
C ARG A 365 16.56 9.78 6.70
N ILE A 366 15.75 10.84 6.87
CA ILE A 366 14.59 11.12 6.03
C ILE A 366 14.99 12.17 5.00
N VAL A 367 14.85 11.87 3.73
CA VAL A 367 15.08 12.81 2.62
C VAL A 367 13.75 13.24 2.04
N ILE A 368 13.44 14.54 2.06
CA ILE A 368 12.23 15.12 1.46
C ILE A 368 12.67 16.07 0.36
N ASN A 369 12.26 15.80 -0.88
CA ASN A 369 12.67 16.55 -2.03
C ASN A 369 11.53 16.81 -3.02
N ASN A 370 11.55 17.95 -3.72
CA ASN A 370 10.61 18.30 -4.79
C ASN A 370 9.13 18.28 -4.32
N VAL A 371 8.80 19.13 -3.36
CA VAL A 371 7.42 19.22 -2.82
C VAL A 371 6.76 20.51 -3.30
N ILE A 372 5.59 20.37 -3.89
CA ILE A 372 4.73 21.47 -4.31
C ILE A 372 3.39 21.35 -3.59
N SER A 373 3.05 22.30 -2.70
CA SER A 373 1.88 22.16 -1.84
C SER A 373 1.22 23.50 -1.52
N ARG A 374 -0.10 23.45 -1.37
CA ARG A 374 -0.92 24.50 -0.77
C ARG A 374 -1.37 24.18 0.67
N ALA A 375 -0.91 23.08 1.23
CA ALA A 375 -1.20 22.70 2.61
C ALA A 375 -0.83 23.82 3.59
N GLN A 376 -1.46 23.84 4.75
CA GLN A 376 -1.15 24.81 5.82
C GLN A 376 0.36 24.82 6.14
N HIS A 377 0.97 23.64 6.22
CA HIS A 377 2.42 23.45 6.30
C HIS A 377 2.87 22.54 5.18
N THR A 378 4.00 22.84 4.52
CA THR A 378 4.53 21.86 3.58
C THR A 378 5.15 20.69 4.33
N VAL A 379 5.98 20.97 5.34
CA VAL A 379 6.50 19.95 6.26
C VAL A 379 6.18 20.34 7.70
N LEU A 380 5.46 19.49 8.41
CA LEU A 380 5.12 19.66 9.81
C LEU A 380 5.87 18.60 10.65
N ILE A 381 6.85 19.05 11.41
CA ILE A 381 7.61 18.20 12.32
C ILE A 381 6.96 18.28 13.71
N GLY A 382 6.20 17.25 14.04
CA GLY A 382 5.46 17.12 15.31
C GLY A 382 6.06 16.10 16.28
N GLY A 383 7.09 15.37 15.86
CA GLY A 383 7.86 14.42 16.64
C GLY A 383 9.35 14.73 16.61
N SER A 384 10.19 13.71 16.79
CA SER A 384 11.64 13.82 16.62
C SER A 384 12.06 13.64 15.16
N LEU A 385 13.17 14.27 14.76
CA LEU A 385 13.79 14.11 13.46
C LEU A 385 15.31 14.34 13.56
N ALA A 386 16.10 13.42 13.03
CA ALA A 386 17.55 13.56 13.02
C ALA A 386 18.17 13.20 11.66
N GLU A 387 19.40 13.70 11.40
CA GLU A 387 20.24 13.31 10.26
C GLU A 387 19.48 13.30 8.90
N SER A 388 18.71 14.36 8.62
CA SER A 388 17.72 14.40 7.54
C SER A 388 17.87 15.63 6.66
N SER A 389 17.19 15.65 5.52
CA SER A 389 17.20 16.79 4.61
C SER A 389 15.81 17.10 4.04
N ILE A 390 15.55 18.42 3.86
CA ILE A 390 14.35 18.95 3.20
C ILE A 390 14.82 19.94 2.12
N SER A 391 14.50 19.69 0.87
CA SER A 391 14.94 20.52 -0.24
C SER A 391 13.91 20.70 -1.33
N ASN A 392 14.06 21.78 -2.12
CA ASN A 392 13.21 22.07 -3.27
C ASN A 392 11.72 22.11 -2.96
N VAL A 393 11.34 22.92 -1.98
CA VAL A 393 9.95 23.04 -1.52
C VAL A 393 9.34 24.33 -2.06
N ILE A 394 8.15 24.21 -2.65
CA ILE A 394 7.32 25.36 -3.08
C ILE A 394 5.99 25.29 -2.34
N LYS A 395 5.72 26.32 -1.51
CA LYS A 395 4.43 26.53 -0.88
C LYS A 395 3.65 27.61 -1.62
N TYR A 396 2.43 27.35 -2.04
CA TYR A 396 1.64 28.32 -2.83
C TYR A 396 0.84 29.31 -1.99
N GLU A 397 0.38 28.98 -0.80
CA GLU A 397 -0.54 29.81 -0.04
C GLU A 397 0.15 30.54 1.11
N ALA A 398 -0.44 31.69 1.48
CA ALA A 398 0.15 32.58 2.48
C ALA A 398 -0.08 32.12 3.93
N THR A 399 -0.98 31.15 4.20
CA THR A 399 -1.27 30.69 5.55
C THR A 399 -0.29 29.61 6.00
N GLY A 400 0.30 29.79 7.16
CA GLY A 400 1.27 28.87 7.76
C GLY A 400 2.66 28.95 7.14
N GLU A 401 3.63 28.37 7.82
CA GLU A 401 5.02 28.35 7.38
C GLU A 401 5.31 27.10 6.53
N PRO A 402 6.23 27.18 5.57
CA PRO A 402 6.63 26.01 4.78
C PRO A 402 7.10 24.84 5.65
N ILE A 403 7.89 25.13 6.69
CA ILE A 403 8.42 24.15 7.63
C ILE A 403 8.09 24.58 9.03
N THR A 404 7.46 23.72 9.81
CA THR A 404 7.02 24.00 11.18
C THR A 404 7.47 22.93 12.15
N TYR A 405 7.94 23.34 13.33
CA TYR A 405 8.35 22.48 14.43
C TYR A 405 7.30 22.59 15.56
N SER A 406 6.25 21.79 15.52
CA SER A 406 5.16 21.94 16.49
C SER A 406 5.49 21.43 17.89
N SER A 407 6.48 20.55 18.04
CA SER A 407 6.98 20.08 19.34
C SER A 407 8.23 20.85 19.80
N GLY A 408 8.75 21.73 18.96
CA GLY A 408 9.92 22.56 19.22
C GLY A 408 11.22 22.04 18.58
N PRO A 409 12.17 22.97 18.35
CA PRO A 409 13.40 22.63 17.63
C PRO A 409 14.36 21.73 18.41
N GLN A 410 14.18 21.56 19.71
CA GLN A 410 15.02 20.69 20.56
C GLN A 410 14.85 19.20 20.22
N PHE A 411 13.80 18.83 19.50
CA PHE A 411 13.57 17.46 19.00
C PHE A 411 14.11 17.25 17.58
N VAL A 412 14.87 18.21 17.06
CA VAL A 412 15.45 18.12 15.72
C VAL A 412 16.96 18.30 15.79
N ARG A 413 17.72 17.42 15.11
CA ARG A 413 19.18 17.45 15.07
C ARG A 413 19.70 17.14 13.66
N ASN A 414 20.72 17.90 13.24
CA ASN A 414 21.39 17.71 11.95
C ASN A 414 20.39 17.65 10.76
N LEU A 415 19.50 18.62 10.70
CA LEU A 415 18.55 18.78 9.61
C LEU A 415 19.09 19.81 8.61
N MET A 416 19.31 19.41 7.37
CA MET A 416 19.64 20.29 6.26
C MET A 416 18.35 20.79 5.60
N ILE A 417 18.27 22.10 5.35
CA ILE A 417 17.12 22.74 4.70
C ILE A 417 17.63 23.64 3.60
N GLU A 418 17.18 23.37 2.36
CA GLU A 418 17.65 24.09 1.18
C GLU A 418 16.52 24.39 0.20
N ASN A 419 16.61 25.54 -0.49
CA ASN A 419 15.74 25.95 -1.58
C ASN A 419 14.24 25.89 -1.25
N ILE A 420 13.84 26.58 -0.18
CA ILE A 420 12.45 26.70 0.28
C ILE A 420 11.86 28.01 -0.25
N LYS A 421 10.73 27.95 -0.94
CA LYS A 421 10.04 29.11 -1.51
C LYS A 421 8.57 29.16 -1.10
N THR A 422 8.10 30.33 -0.72
CA THR A 422 6.68 30.65 -0.60
C THR A 422 6.28 31.53 -1.77
N MET A 423 5.22 31.17 -2.48
CA MET A 423 4.69 31.90 -3.60
C MET A 423 3.24 32.29 -3.32
N SER A 424 2.90 33.57 -3.45
CA SER A 424 1.50 33.98 -3.48
C SER A 424 0.90 33.57 -4.82
N ILE A 425 -0.31 33.03 -4.80
CA ILE A 425 -1.07 32.88 -6.02
C ILE A 425 -1.38 34.27 -6.52
N ALA A 426 -0.86 34.66 -7.68
CA ALA A 426 -1.30 35.89 -8.32
C ALA A 426 -2.82 35.78 -8.51
N PRO A 427 -3.60 36.85 -8.21
CA PRO A 427 -5.03 36.81 -8.48
C PRO A 427 -5.22 36.46 -9.96
N ALA A 428 -6.11 35.50 -10.22
CA ALA A 428 -6.47 35.19 -11.59
C ALA A 428 -6.83 36.52 -12.30
N HIS A 429 -6.18 36.79 -13.40
CA HIS A 429 -6.55 37.96 -14.20
C HIS A 429 -8.04 37.88 -14.50
N PRO A 430 -8.80 38.99 -14.33
CA PRO A 430 -10.24 39.01 -14.54
C PRO A 430 -10.63 38.66 -15.98
#